data_dfb5edd121b7b5e17c11342c21cc1271
#
_entry.id   dfb5edd121b7b5e17c11342c21cc1271
#
_cell.length_a   1.000
_cell.length_b   1.000
_cell.length_c   1.000
_cell.angle_alpha   90.00
_cell.angle_beta   90.00
_cell.angle_gamma   90.00
#
_symmetry.space_group_name_H-M   'P 1'
#
loop_
_entity.id
_entity.type
_entity.pdbx_description
1 polymer ?
#
loop_
_entity_poly.entity_id
_entity_poly.type
_entity_poly.pdbx_seq_one_letter_code
_entity_poly.pdbx_strand_id
1 'polypeptide(L)'
;MTVYADHLSSEAQQFNWLLSQFAGNTPDVADAIAVSSDGLLIAMSHKLDRSSADRLAAITSAIISLAQGAGRVYDLGQPNKVIIDLDGGYLLVSSISAGASLGVLASRTVNLGNLAYEMATFSNRAGEVISPQLIEELKVTVGY
;
A
#
# COMPACT_ATOMS: atom_id res chain seq x y z
N MET A 1 15.06 18.18 -7.08
CA MET A 1 16.39 17.67 -7.27
C MET A 1 16.37 16.19 -7.60
N THR A 2 17.14 15.78 -8.57
CA THR A 2 17.12 14.41 -9.09
C THR A 2 18.11 13.46 -8.44
N VAL A 3 18.94 13.96 -7.52
CA VAL A 3 20.03 13.17 -6.92
C VAL A 3 19.51 11.89 -6.27
N TYR A 4 18.42 11.96 -5.54
CA TYR A 4 17.87 10.77 -4.87
C TYR A 4 17.30 9.77 -5.86
N ALA A 5 16.64 10.26 -6.92
CA ALA A 5 16.11 9.37 -7.95
C ALA A 5 17.25 8.64 -8.68
N ASP A 6 18.38 9.33 -8.92
CA ASP A 6 19.53 8.73 -9.58
C ASP A 6 20.24 7.69 -8.72
N HIS A 7 20.02 7.71 -7.38
CA HIS A 7 20.68 6.82 -6.43
C HIS A 7 19.73 5.78 -5.83
N LEU A 8 18.52 5.61 -6.40
CA LEU A 8 17.63 4.56 -5.94
C LEU A 8 18.24 3.19 -6.19
N SER A 9 18.17 2.33 -5.18
CA SER A 9 18.56 0.93 -5.35
C SER A 9 17.67 0.25 -6.38
N SER A 10 18.11 -0.87 -6.92
CA SER A 10 17.30 -1.66 -7.84
C SER A 10 16.04 -2.17 -7.16
N GLU A 11 16.10 -2.48 -5.87
CA GLU A 11 14.95 -2.92 -5.07
C GLU A 11 13.91 -1.79 -4.94
N ALA A 12 14.36 -0.55 -4.69
CA ALA A 12 13.45 0.60 -4.60
C ALA A 12 12.77 0.86 -5.95
N GLN A 13 13.53 0.80 -7.03
CA GLN A 13 12.98 0.95 -8.38
C GLN A 13 11.96 -0.14 -8.69
N GLN A 14 12.26 -1.38 -8.33
CA GLN A 14 11.37 -2.51 -8.54
C GLN A 14 10.09 -2.37 -7.73
N PHE A 15 10.18 -1.97 -6.47
CA PHE A 15 9.01 -1.77 -5.61
C PHE A 15 8.09 -0.68 -6.19
N ASN A 16 8.66 0.46 -6.55
CA ASN A 16 7.89 1.56 -7.14
C ASN A 16 7.25 1.15 -8.47
N TRP A 17 7.96 0.39 -9.29
CA TRP A 17 7.43 -0.13 -10.54
C TRP A 17 6.26 -1.07 -10.32
N LEU A 18 6.38 -2.00 -9.35
CA LEU A 18 5.30 -2.93 -9.01
C LEU A 18 4.04 -2.19 -8.58
N LEU A 19 4.19 -1.15 -7.75
CA LEU A 19 3.04 -0.37 -7.30
C LEU A 19 2.40 0.39 -8.47
N SER A 20 3.20 1.00 -9.32
CA SER A 20 2.71 1.71 -10.50
C SER A 20 1.99 0.78 -11.47
N GLN A 21 2.52 -0.42 -11.69
CA GLN A 21 1.87 -1.43 -12.53
C GLN A 21 0.54 -1.87 -11.94
N PHE A 22 0.51 -2.12 -10.63
CA PHE A 22 -0.73 -2.48 -9.96
C PHE A 22 -1.78 -1.39 -10.12
N ALA A 23 -1.44 -0.14 -9.79
CA ALA A 23 -2.39 0.97 -9.83
C ALA A 23 -2.84 1.30 -11.26
N GLY A 24 -1.93 1.20 -12.23
CA GLY A 24 -2.22 1.56 -13.62
C GLY A 24 -2.94 0.50 -14.41
N ASN A 25 -2.75 -0.76 -14.07
CA ASN A 25 -3.27 -1.88 -14.86
C ASN A 25 -4.45 -2.62 -14.24
N THR A 26 -4.80 -2.30 -13.00
CA THR A 26 -5.96 -2.93 -12.34
C THR A 26 -7.20 -2.08 -12.60
N PRO A 27 -8.23 -2.61 -13.27
CA PRO A 27 -9.44 -1.84 -13.59
C PRO A 27 -10.10 -1.29 -12.33
N ASP A 28 -10.56 -0.04 -12.42
CA ASP A 28 -11.32 0.66 -11.37
C ASP A 28 -10.53 0.98 -10.10
N VAL A 29 -9.22 0.80 -10.11
CA VAL A 29 -8.34 1.34 -9.07
C VAL A 29 -8.09 2.82 -9.38
N ALA A 30 -8.47 3.69 -8.45
CA ALA A 30 -8.21 5.12 -8.58
C ALA A 30 -6.78 5.45 -8.13
N ASP A 31 -6.41 4.99 -6.94
CA ASP A 31 -5.11 5.28 -6.35
C ASP A 31 -4.65 4.14 -5.46
N ALA A 32 -3.33 4.02 -5.31
CA ALA A 32 -2.73 3.04 -4.42
C ALA A 32 -1.52 3.65 -3.71
N ILE A 33 -1.33 3.26 -2.47
CA ILE A 33 -0.15 3.65 -1.69
C ILE A 33 0.41 2.44 -0.96
N ALA A 34 1.70 2.54 -0.60
CA ALA A 34 2.31 1.65 0.37
C ALA A 34 2.71 2.48 1.59
N VAL A 35 2.55 1.90 2.77
CA VAL A 35 2.76 2.58 4.04
C VAL A 35 3.53 1.66 4.99
N SER A 36 4.44 2.26 5.77
CA SER A 36 5.16 1.52 6.80
C SER A 36 4.31 1.35 8.06
N SER A 37 4.74 0.46 8.97
CA SER A 37 4.00 0.17 10.19
C SER A 37 3.85 1.37 11.13
N ASP A 38 4.71 2.38 10.99
CA ASP A 38 4.63 3.61 11.77
C ASP A 38 3.75 4.70 11.12
N GLY A 39 3.03 4.35 10.06
CA GLY A 39 2.07 5.26 9.43
C GLY A 39 2.65 6.20 8.39
N LEU A 40 3.90 5.99 7.99
CA LEU A 40 4.56 6.87 7.03
C LEU A 40 4.45 6.30 5.60
N LEU A 41 4.17 7.18 4.67
CA LEU A 41 4.09 6.85 3.25
C LEU A 41 5.47 6.39 2.75
N ILE A 42 5.50 5.26 2.01
CA ILE A 42 6.74 4.79 1.39
C ILE A 42 6.68 4.76 -0.13
N ALA A 43 5.47 4.74 -0.71
CA ALA A 43 5.29 4.84 -2.15
C ALA A 43 3.84 5.24 -2.45
N MET A 44 3.61 5.87 -3.60
CA MET A 44 2.26 6.28 -4.01
C MET A 44 2.12 6.22 -5.52
N SER A 45 0.88 6.07 -5.98
CA SER A 45 0.57 6.18 -7.40
C SER A 45 0.68 7.64 -7.86
N HIS A 46 0.89 7.83 -9.17
CA HIS A 46 1.23 9.14 -9.73
C HIS A 46 0.10 10.18 -9.67
N LYS A 47 -1.15 9.74 -9.57
CA LYS A 47 -2.30 10.64 -9.63
C LYS A 47 -2.62 11.31 -8.29
N LEU A 48 -2.12 10.77 -7.20
CA LEU A 48 -2.43 11.24 -5.86
C LEU A 48 -1.45 12.34 -5.46
N ASP A 49 -1.96 13.47 -4.94
CA ASP A 49 -1.05 14.48 -4.42
C ASP A 49 -0.51 14.07 -3.06
N ARG A 50 0.60 14.67 -2.66
CA ARG A 50 1.33 14.26 -1.47
C ARG A 50 0.49 14.42 -0.19
N SER A 51 -0.27 15.51 -0.08
CA SER A 51 -1.10 15.75 1.10
C SER A 51 -2.16 14.67 1.25
N SER A 52 -2.85 14.33 0.16
CA SER A 52 -3.83 13.24 0.16
C SER A 52 -3.18 11.90 0.44
N ALA A 53 -2.00 11.66 -0.12
CA ALA A 53 -1.27 10.42 0.11
C ALA A 53 -0.86 10.26 1.58
N ASP A 54 -0.41 11.33 2.22
CA ASP A 54 -0.04 11.30 3.64
C ASP A 54 -1.25 10.98 4.54
N ARG A 55 -2.42 11.55 4.22
CA ARG A 55 -3.65 11.26 4.95
C ARG A 55 -4.07 9.81 4.75
N LEU A 56 -4.01 9.32 3.53
CA LEU A 56 -4.35 7.94 3.23
C LEU A 56 -3.39 6.97 3.92
N ALA A 57 -2.11 7.34 4.02
CA ALA A 57 -1.12 6.54 4.74
C ALA A 57 -1.49 6.40 6.23
N ALA A 58 -1.89 7.49 6.86
CA ALA A 58 -2.32 7.46 8.27
C ALA A 58 -3.57 6.59 8.46
N ILE A 59 -4.55 6.75 7.57
CA ILE A 59 -5.79 5.96 7.60
C ILE A 59 -5.49 4.48 7.39
N THR A 60 -4.70 4.13 6.39
CA THR A 60 -4.32 2.75 6.07
C THR A 60 -3.62 2.07 7.24
N SER A 61 -2.67 2.76 7.85
CA SER A 61 -1.93 2.26 9.01
C SER A 61 -2.87 2.02 10.20
N ALA A 62 -3.79 2.95 10.47
CA ALA A 62 -4.76 2.81 11.56
C ALA A 62 -5.68 1.61 11.33
N ILE A 63 -6.16 1.42 10.10
CA ILE A 63 -7.06 0.32 9.76
C ILE A 63 -6.38 -1.03 9.98
N ILE A 64 -5.17 -1.21 9.45
CA ILE A 64 -4.47 -2.48 9.60
C ILE A 64 -4.13 -2.76 11.07
N SER A 65 -3.79 -1.73 11.84
CA SER A 65 -3.51 -1.87 13.26
C SER A 65 -4.74 -2.32 14.04
N LEU A 66 -5.91 -1.75 13.73
CA LEU A 66 -7.17 -2.15 14.35
C LEU A 66 -7.53 -3.58 14.00
N ALA A 67 -7.36 -3.97 12.74
CA ALA A 67 -7.63 -5.34 12.31
C ALA A 67 -6.70 -6.35 13.00
N GLN A 68 -5.42 -6.02 13.12
CA GLN A 68 -4.45 -6.84 13.87
C GLN A 68 -4.84 -6.95 15.34
N GLY A 69 -5.31 -5.85 15.92
CA GLY A 69 -5.80 -5.84 17.30
C GLY A 69 -6.98 -6.78 17.51
N ALA A 70 -7.94 -6.76 16.60
CA ALA A 70 -9.08 -7.67 16.65
C ALA A 70 -8.63 -9.13 16.52
N GLY A 71 -7.67 -9.40 15.62
CA GLY A 71 -7.13 -10.73 15.44
C GLY A 71 -6.47 -11.29 16.71
N ARG A 72 -5.79 -10.42 17.47
CA ARG A 72 -5.15 -10.83 18.73
C ARG A 72 -6.18 -11.04 19.84
N VAL A 73 -7.09 -10.08 20.01
CA VAL A 73 -8.05 -10.09 21.13
C VAL A 73 -9.00 -11.30 21.03
N TYR A 74 -9.43 -11.63 19.83
CA TYR A 74 -10.42 -12.68 19.60
C TYR A 74 -9.81 -13.97 19.04
N ASP A 75 -8.47 -14.07 19.04
CA ASP A 75 -7.74 -15.25 18.59
C ASP A 75 -8.10 -15.66 17.16
N LEU A 76 -8.19 -14.67 16.27
CA LEU A 76 -8.53 -14.87 14.86
C LEU A 76 -7.32 -14.83 13.93
N GLY A 77 -6.14 -14.54 14.46
CA GLY A 77 -4.90 -14.49 13.68
C GLY A 77 -4.70 -13.16 12.95
N GLN A 78 -3.89 -13.19 11.92
CA GLN A 78 -3.54 -11.99 11.15
C GLN A 78 -4.62 -11.65 10.14
N PRO A 79 -4.88 -10.34 9.89
CA PRO A 79 -5.82 -9.95 8.85
C PRO A 79 -5.24 -10.24 7.46
N ASN A 80 -6.08 -10.75 6.56
CA ASN A 80 -5.70 -10.94 5.16
C ASN A 80 -5.91 -9.65 4.37
N LYS A 81 -7.09 -9.07 4.50
CA LYS A 81 -7.41 -7.77 3.93
C LYS A 81 -8.62 -7.19 4.65
N VAL A 82 -8.75 -5.86 4.54
CA VAL A 82 -9.91 -5.13 5.05
C VAL A 82 -10.56 -4.44 3.86
N ILE A 83 -11.89 -4.56 3.76
CA ILE A 83 -12.67 -3.89 2.72
C ILE A 83 -13.64 -2.95 3.42
N ILE A 84 -13.53 -1.67 3.09
CA ILE A 84 -14.44 -0.65 3.61
C ILE A 84 -15.32 -0.17 2.46
N ASP A 85 -16.60 -0.43 2.58
CA ASP A 85 -17.62 -0.11 1.58
C ASP A 85 -18.19 1.27 1.91
N LEU A 86 -17.93 2.24 1.05
CA LEU A 86 -18.40 3.60 1.18
C LEU A 86 -19.32 3.93 0.01
N ASP A 87 -20.17 4.93 0.15
CA ASP A 87 -21.14 5.28 -0.88
C ASP A 87 -20.50 5.57 -2.24
N GLY A 88 -19.35 6.24 -2.23
CA GLY A 88 -18.66 6.65 -3.46
C GLY A 88 -17.59 5.70 -3.96
N GLY A 89 -17.31 4.61 -3.24
CA GLY A 89 -16.26 3.68 -3.63
C GLY A 89 -15.80 2.81 -2.47
N TYR A 90 -14.64 2.19 -2.63
CA TYR A 90 -14.08 1.27 -1.63
C TYR A 90 -12.69 1.71 -1.23
N LEU A 91 -12.39 1.49 0.04
CA LEU A 91 -11.01 1.53 0.54
C LEU A 91 -10.64 0.11 0.96
N LEU A 92 -9.57 -0.42 0.37
CA LEU A 92 -9.08 -1.75 0.69
C LEU A 92 -7.68 -1.65 1.28
N VAL A 93 -7.42 -2.45 2.30
CA VAL A 93 -6.11 -2.47 2.95
C VAL A 93 -5.66 -3.92 3.08
N SER A 94 -4.42 -4.19 2.76
CA SER A 94 -3.82 -5.50 2.95
C SER A 94 -2.38 -5.36 3.41
N SER A 95 -1.87 -6.38 4.10
CA SER A 95 -0.47 -6.43 4.48
C SER A 95 0.39 -6.81 3.27
N ILE A 96 1.52 -6.14 3.08
CA ILE A 96 2.52 -6.54 2.09
C ILE A 96 3.48 -7.53 2.74
N SER A 97 3.97 -7.16 3.92
CA SER A 97 4.82 -8.00 4.75
C SER A 97 4.85 -7.39 6.15
N ALA A 98 5.64 -7.96 7.05
CA ALA A 98 5.90 -7.34 8.35
C ALA A 98 6.50 -5.94 8.12
N GLY A 99 5.83 -4.91 8.57
CA GLY A 99 6.30 -3.55 8.49
C GLY A 99 5.76 -2.72 7.32
N ALA A 100 4.99 -3.32 6.41
CA ALA A 100 4.44 -2.57 5.27
C ALA A 100 3.05 -3.05 4.89
N SER A 101 2.21 -2.12 4.46
CA SER A 101 0.83 -2.37 4.05
C SER A 101 0.49 -1.62 2.77
N LEU A 102 -0.50 -2.14 2.05
CA LEU A 102 -1.04 -1.55 0.82
C LEU A 102 -2.40 -0.94 1.12
N GLY A 103 -2.61 0.31 0.69
CA GLY A 103 -3.91 0.97 0.74
C GLY A 103 -4.37 1.29 -0.68
N VAL A 104 -5.62 0.97 -0.99
CA VAL A 104 -6.17 1.09 -2.34
C VAL A 104 -7.51 1.80 -2.30
N LEU A 105 -7.67 2.82 -3.14
CA LEU A 105 -8.96 3.46 -3.39
C LEU A 105 -9.50 2.95 -4.72
N ALA A 106 -10.72 2.45 -4.71
CA ALA A 106 -11.36 1.86 -5.89
C ALA A 106 -12.76 2.42 -6.08
N SER A 107 -13.21 2.50 -7.34
CA SER A 107 -14.55 2.99 -7.68
C SER A 107 -15.62 1.97 -7.30
N ARG A 108 -16.88 2.43 -7.26
CA ARG A 108 -18.03 1.57 -6.96
C ARG A 108 -18.21 0.41 -7.94
N THR A 109 -17.72 0.57 -9.17
CA THR A 109 -17.87 -0.43 -10.23
C THR A 109 -16.77 -1.49 -10.22
N VAL A 110 -15.84 -1.43 -9.27
CA VAL A 110 -14.72 -2.37 -9.21
C VAL A 110 -15.21 -3.81 -9.01
N ASN A 111 -14.57 -4.73 -9.69
CA ASN A 111 -14.75 -6.16 -9.42
C ASN A 111 -13.87 -6.51 -8.21
N LEU A 112 -14.51 -6.69 -7.05
CA LEU A 112 -13.77 -6.93 -5.81
C LEU A 112 -12.95 -8.22 -5.84
N GLY A 113 -13.45 -9.27 -6.50
CA GLY A 113 -12.70 -10.52 -6.62
C GLY A 113 -11.42 -10.34 -7.44
N ASN A 114 -11.52 -9.63 -8.56
CA ASN A 114 -10.34 -9.33 -9.38
C ASN A 114 -9.37 -8.44 -8.63
N LEU A 115 -9.87 -7.41 -7.96
CA LEU A 115 -9.01 -6.50 -7.19
C LEU A 115 -8.29 -7.25 -6.07
N ALA A 116 -8.99 -8.12 -5.34
CA ALA A 116 -8.38 -8.92 -4.29
C ALA A 116 -7.26 -9.81 -4.83
N TYR A 117 -7.49 -10.42 -6.01
CA TYR A 117 -6.46 -11.23 -6.68
C TYR A 117 -5.24 -10.39 -7.04
N GLU A 118 -5.46 -9.21 -7.63
CA GLU A 118 -4.37 -8.33 -8.03
C GLU A 118 -3.60 -7.78 -6.81
N MET A 119 -4.30 -7.48 -5.73
CA MET A 119 -3.65 -7.08 -4.47
C MET A 119 -2.78 -8.19 -3.91
N ALA A 120 -3.26 -9.43 -3.93
CA ALA A 120 -2.47 -10.58 -3.46
C ALA A 120 -1.24 -10.80 -4.34
N THR A 121 -1.38 -10.68 -5.64
CA THR A 121 -0.27 -10.81 -6.59
C THR A 121 0.79 -9.73 -6.34
N PHE A 122 0.34 -8.49 -6.17
CA PHE A 122 1.25 -7.39 -5.83
C PHE A 122 1.99 -7.68 -4.52
N SER A 123 1.25 -8.05 -3.47
CA SER A 123 1.83 -8.28 -2.15
C SER A 123 2.85 -9.41 -2.17
N ASN A 124 2.60 -10.48 -2.93
CA ASN A 124 3.55 -11.58 -3.07
C ASN A 124 4.84 -11.13 -3.74
N ARG A 125 4.74 -10.37 -4.83
CA ARG A 125 5.91 -9.86 -5.55
C ARG A 125 6.67 -8.81 -4.74
N ALA A 126 5.95 -7.86 -4.16
CA ALA A 126 6.54 -6.81 -3.36
C ALA A 126 7.18 -7.37 -2.09
N GLY A 127 6.57 -8.38 -1.50
CA GLY A 127 7.08 -9.04 -0.30
C GLY A 127 8.44 -9.70 -0.50
N GLU A 128 8.78 -10.09 -1.72
CA GLU A 128 10.10 -10.66 -2.04
C GLU A 128 11.19 -9.59 -2.05
N VAL A 129 10.82 -8.33 -2.23
CA VAL A 129 11.77 -7.21 -2.37
C VAL A 129 11.86 -6.41 -1.08
N ILE A 130 10.76 -6.28 -0.36
CA ILE A 130 10.65 -5.40 0.81
C ILE A 130 11.53 -5.92 1.96
N SER A 131 12.18 -4.98 2.63
CA SER A 131 13.03 -5.25 3.80
C SER A 131 13.00 -4.02 4.69
N PRO A 132 13.43 -4.10 5.96
CA PRO A 132 13.55 -2.90 6.80
C PRO A 132 14.44 -1.83 6.16
N GLN A 133 15.52 -2.25 5.50
CA GLN A 133 16.43 -1.34 4.81
C GLN A 133 15.74 -0.64 3.65
N LEU A 134 14.96 -1.39 2.86
CA LEU A 134 14.22 -0.83 1.74
C LEU A 134 13.15 0.16 2.22
N ILE A 135 12.45 -0.17 3.30
CA ILE A 135 11.44 0.73 3.87
C ILE A 135 12.08 2.08 4.22
N GLU A 136 13.25 2.07 4.87
CA GLU A 136 13.94 3.30 5.23
C GLU A 136 14.40 4.08 4.00
N GLU A 137 14.88 3.40 2.98
CA GLU A 137 15.26 4.03 1.71
C GLU A 137 14.04 4.69 1.04
N LEU A 138 12.91 3.98 0.99
CA LEU A 138 11.68 4.49 0.38
C LEU A 138 11.15 5.71 1.14
N LYS A 139 11.23 5.73 2.47
CA LYS A 139 10.85 6.90 3.26
C LYS A 139 11.67 8.13 2.84
N VAL A 140 12.97 7.97 2.64
CA VAL A 140 13.84 9.06 2.20
C VAL A 140 13.43 9.55 0.82
N THR A 141 13.09 8.64 -0.09
CA THR A 141 12.72 9.02 -1.46
C THR A 141 11.42 9.80 -1.53
N VAL A 142 10.49 9.60 -0.57
CA VAL A 142 9.27 10.41 -0.49
C VAL A 142 9.45 11.67 0.36
N GLY A 143 10.62 11.89 0.95
CA GLY A 143 10.99 13.15 1.60
C GLY A 143 11.00 13.15 3.12
N TYR A 144 11.07 11.99 3.73
CA TYR A 144 11.24 11.90 5.21
C TYR A 144 12.70 11.94 5.64
#